data_a41480b88cc4f2ae480ad623bde01026
#
_entry.id   a41480b88cc4f2ae480ad623bde01026
#
_cell.length_a   1.000
_cell.length_b   1.000
_cell.length_c   1.000
_cell.angle_alpha   90.00
_cell.angle_beta   90.00
_cell.angle_gamma   90.00
#
_symmetry.space_group_name_H-M   'P 1'
#
loop_
_entity.id
_entity.type
_entity.pdbx_description
1 polymer ?
#
loop_
_entity_poly.entity_id
_entity_poly.type
_entity_poly.pdbx_seq_one_letter_code
_entity_poly.pdbx_strand_id
1 'polypeptide(L)'
;MVGVRFAGLDGVTLESAKLAAVLREAGHEVVWFAGELGPEFSLGDVVPEAHFLTAENQALYELCFGSLTRSDETSALLRERTGTLKRALAAFVDSHSVDAIMPQNALAIPLQLPLGLAIAELVTERGMRAIAHGHDFAWERERFLVNAVGDILAAAFPPPDPEFEHLVINSVQRDELDRRIGRTATVLPNVMDFESGPGPANPGRFKDAAGLSSSDVVLVQPTRIVPRKNIEASIDLVARLGDASVRLVVTHPEQDEGGAYWPDLVRRAEDARVDLSLVPVGAPGGPSLPDAYAAADLILYPTLIEGFGNALVETIFYRRPLLVNRYPIYDVDIQPTGVNAIEIEDGAITDSTVDQVAAWLADPEATTALVEENYEIGLRHYSYEVVRERVLPLFGG
;
A
#
# COMPACT_ATOMS: atom_id res chain seq x y z
N MET A 1 13.40 -1.87 12.05
CA MET A 1 12.46 -1.14 11.18
C MET A 1 12.30 0.30 11.67
N VAL A 2 12.38 1.28 10.78
CA VAL A 2 12.25 2.71 11.12
C VAL A 2 11.18 3.35 10.24
N GLY A 3 10.23 4.07 10.82
CA GLY A 3 9.16 4.72 10.07
C GLY A 3 8.54 5.88 10.82
N VAL A 4 7.63 6.58 10.18
CA VAL A 4 6.88 7.68 10.82
C VAL A 4 5.74 7.15 11.68
N ARG A 5 5.19 5.98 11.29
CA ARG A 5 4.10 5.29 11.98
C ARG A 5 4.06 3.82 11.54
N PHE A 6 3.81 2.92 12.50
CA PHE A 6 3.41 1.54 12.24
C PHE A 6 2.17 1.24 13.06
N ALA A 7 1.03 1.69 12.56
CA ALA A 7 -0.28 1.53 13.20
C ALA A 7 -1.40 1.64 12.14
N GLY A 8 -2.48 0.89 12.34
CA GLY A 8 -3.63 0.89 11.43
C GLY A 8 -3.46 -0.03 10.22
N LEU A 9 -4.22 0.23 9.16
CA LEU A 9 -4.36 -0.65 7.99
C LEU A 9 -3.80 0.00 6.70
N ASP A 10 -2.84 0.91 6.81
CA ASP A 10 -2.19 1.45 5.62
C ASP A 10 -1.18 0.47 5.01
N GLY A 11 -0.93 0.62 3.70
CA GLY A 11 -0.11 -0.33 2.94
C GLY A 11 1.33 -0.46 3.47
N VAL A 12 1.95 0.63 3.95
CA VAL A 12 3.32 0.60 4.49
C VAL A 12 3.37 -0.23 5.78
N THR A 13 2.40 -0.01 6.68
CA THR A 13 2.28 -0.78 7.94
C THR A 13 2.08 -2.26 7.66
N LEU A 14 1.15 -2.61 6.77
CA LEU A 14 0.85 -4.01 6.43
C LEU A 14 2.04 -4.71 5.78
N GLU A 15 2.68 -4.10 4.78
CA GLU A 15 3.85 -4.70 4.13
C GLU A 15 5.05 -4.80 5.07
N SER A 16 5.26 -3.81 5.97
CA SER A 16 6.31 -3.88 6.98
C SER A 16 6.11 -5.05 7.96
N ALA A 17 4.87 -5.33 8.35
CA ALA A 17 4.54 -6.46 9.22
C ALA A 17 4.85 -7.81 8.55
N LYS A 18 4.48 -7.97 7.27
CA LYS A 18 4.78 -9.16 6.47
C LYS A 18 6.29 -9.39 6.33
N LEU A 19 7.00 -8.33 5.97
CA LEU A 19 8.46 -8.35 5.86
C LEU A 19 9.13 -8.73 7.18
N ALA A 20 8.67 -8.16 8.30
CA ALA A 20 9.17 -8.50 9.63
C ALA A 20 8.87 -9.97 10.01
N ALA A 21 7.73 -10.52 9.59
CA ALA A 21 7.42 -11.94 9.80
C ALA A 21 8.46 -12.84 9.12
N VAL A 22 8.74 -12.60 7.83
CA VAL A 22 9.73 -13.38 7.07
C VAL A 22 11.15 -13.22 7.67
N LEU A 23 11.55 -12.02 8.07
CA LEU A 23 12.84 -11.79 8.71
C LEU A 23 12.96 -12.55 10.03
N ARG A 24 11.90 -12.58 10.86
CA ARG A 24 11.89 -13.34 12.12
C ARG A 24 11.96 -14.84 11.88
N GLU A 25 11.26 -15.36 10.88
CA GLU A 25 11.36 -16.77 10.48
C GLU A 25 12.77 -17.14 10.05
N ALA A 26 13.50 -16.21 9.43
CA ALA A 26 14.90 -16.37 9.05
C ALA A 26 15.90 -16.19 10.23
N GLY A 27 15.40 -15.94 11.45
CA GLY A 27 16.21 -15.84 12.67
C GLY A 27 16.68 -14.43 13.01
N HIS A 28 16.21 -13.39 12.32
CA HIS A 28 16.51 -12.00 12.67
C HIS A 28 15.61 -11.52 13.82
N GLU A 29 16.17 -10.75 14.73
CA GLU A 29 15.39 -9.97 15.68
C GLU A 29 14.95 -8.66 15.02
N VAL A 30 13.64 -8.36 15.05
CA VAL A 30 13.08 -7.15 14.43
C VAL A 30 12.49 -6.25 15.51
N VAL A 31 13.10 -5.09 15.66
CA VAL A 31 12.68 -4.02 16.58
C VAL A 31 12.21 -2.79 15.79
N TRP A 32 11.36 -1.97 16.41
CA TRP A 32 10.64 -0.89 15.74
C TRP A 32 10.95 0.48 16.34
N PHE A 33 11.17 1.47 15.48
CA PHE A 33 11.30 2.88 15.85
C PHE A 33 10.30 3.70 15.03
N ALA A 34 9.35 4.35 15.69
CA ALA A 34 8.38 5.20 15.01
C ALA A 34 7.74 6.23 15.94
N GLY A 35 7.01 7.19 15.34
CA GLY A 35 6.18 8.16 16.08
C GLY A 35 4.94 7.54 16.71
N GLU A 36 4.47 6.41 16.17
CA GLU A 36 3.35 5.62 16.70
C GLU A 36 3.54 4.15 16.34
N LEU A 37 3.27 3.26 17.30
CA LEU A 37 3.28 1.81 17.12
C LEU A 37 1.92 1.22 17.52
N GLY A 38 1.35 0.40 16.66
CA GLY A 38 0.20 -0.43 16.97
C GLY A 38 0.56 -1.57 17.94
N PRO A 39 -0.42 -2.21 18.57
CA PRO A 39 -0.19 -3.26 19.57
C PRO A 39 0.58 -4.48 19.05
N GLU A 40 0.52 -4.72 17.74
CA GLU A 40 1.24 -5.79 17.05
C GLU A 40 2.75 -5.53 16.92
N PHE A 41 3.20 -4.28 17.10
CA PHE A 41 4.59 -3.85 17.01
C PHE A 41 5.21 -3.61 18.39
N SER A 42 4.99 -4.53 19.32
CA SER A 42 5.26 -4.36 20.75
C SER A 42 6.74 -4.28 21.14
N LEU A 43 7.67 -4.66 20.27
CA LEU A 43 9.12 -4.60 20.54
C LEU A 43 9.73 -3.40 19.84
N GLY A 44 9.78 -2.26 20.51
CA GLY A 44 10.35 -1.04 19.92
C GLY A 44 10.11 0.23 20.73
N ASP A 45 10.63 1.34 20.22
CA ASP A 45 10.56 2.65 20.83
C ASP A 45 9.58 3.56 20.11
N VAL A 46 8.63 4.13 20.85
CA VAL A 46 7.75 5.20 20.37
C VAL A 46 8.42 6.54 20.64
N VAL A 47 8.72 7.27 19.55
CA VAL A 47 9.29 8.62 19.59
C VAL A 47 8.28 9.57 18.95
N PRO A 48 7.40 10.22 19.72
CA PRO A 48 6.29 11.01 19.18
C PRO A 48 6.73 12.08 18.17
N GLU A 49 7.93 12.65 18.31
CA GLU A 49 8.50 13.64 17.41
C GLU A 49 8.76 13.09 15.99
N ALA A 50 8.84 11.76 15.82
CA ALA A 50 8.96 11.12 14.53
C ALA A 50 7.62 11.01 13.78
N HIS A 51 6.49 11.24 14.46
CA HIS A 51 5.17 11.17 13.82
C HIS A 51 4.91 12.36 12.88
N PHE A 52 4.43 12.08 11.69
CA PHE A 52 4.24 13.10 10.65
C PHE A 52 3.06 14.06 10.90
N LEU A 53 2.09 13.71 11.76
CA LEU A 53 0.92 14.53 12.09
C LEU A 53 1.11 15.37 13.37
N THR A 54 2.30 15.42 13.96
CA THR A 54 2.52 16.37 15.06
C THR A 54 2.34 17.80 14.56
N ALA A 55 1.79 18.68 15.40
CA ALA A 55 1.56 20.09 15.05
C ALA A 55 2.86 20.77 14.60
N GLU A 56 3.97 20.41 15.24
CA GLU A 56 5.28 20.92 14.93
C GLU A 56 5.79 20.47 13.57
N ASN A 57 5.56 19.21 13.20
CA ASN A 57 5.96 18.71 11.88
C ASN A 57 5.08 19.32 10.79
N GLN A 58 3.79 19.45 11.03
CA GLN A 58 2.88 20.09 10.08
C GLN A 58 3.27 21.56 9.83
N ALA A 59 3.57 22.33 10.87
CA ALA A 59 4.04 23.69 10.72
C ALA A 59 5.36 23.76 9.93
N LEU A 60 6.29 22.82 10.18
CA LEU A 60 7.55 22.73 9.42
C LEU A 60 7.30 22.34 7.96
N TYR A 61 6.38 21.43 7.71
CA TYR A 61 5.96 21.02 6.38
C TYR A 61 5.46 22.22 5.56
N GLU A 62 4.57 23.04 6.12
CA GLU A 62 4.05 24.26 5.47
C GLU A 62 5.15 25.27 5.13
N LEU A 63 6.22 25.36 5.93
CA LEU A 63 7.37 26.21 5.65
C LEU A 63 8.30 25.65 4.55
N CYS A 64 8.22 24.37 4.25
CA CYS A 64 9.12 23.68 3.33
C CYS A 64 8.49 23.39 1.96
N PHE A 65 7.16 23.22 1.90
CA PHE A 65 6.43 22.87 0.67
C PHE A 65 5.47 23.98 0.26
N GLY A 66 5.17 24.06 -1.04
CA GLY A 66 4.37 25.15 -1.61
C GLY A 66 5.13 26.48 -1.81
N SER A 67 6.43 26.52 -1.48
CA SER A 67 7.34 27.66 -1.68
C SER A 67 8.64 27.20 -2.31
N LEU A 68 9.34 28.12 -3.00
CA LEU A 68 10.67 27.86 -3.59
C LEU A 68 11.84 28.41 -2.73
N THR A 69 11.52 29.10 -1.63
CA THR A 69 12.52 29.76 -0.79
C THR A 69 12.35 29.36 0.67
N ARG A 70 13.46 29.16 1.36
CA ARG A 70 13.54 28.79 2.77
C ARG A 70 14.29 29.86 3.55
N SER A 71 13.76 30.27 4.70
CA SER A 71 14.44 31.21 5.58
C SER A 71 15.57 30.56 6.39
N ASP A 72 16.44 31.39 6.96
CA ASP A 72 17.49 30.92 7.86
C ASP A 72 16.89 30.32 9.15
N GLU A 73 15.78 30.86 9.64
CA GLU A 73 15.06 30.34 10.79
C GLU A 73 14.49 28.95 10.52
N THR A 74 13.88 28.74 9.34
CA THR A 74 13.39 27.40 8.93
C THR A 74 14.55 26.42 8.81
N SER A 75 15.69 26.86 8.27
CA SER A 75 16.89 26.02 8.17
C SER A 75 17.47 25.68 9.54
N ALA A 76 17.43 26.61 10.51
CA ALA A 76 17.85 26.36 11.88
C ALA A 76 16.91 25.35 12.59
N LEU A 77 15.61 25.50 12.41
CA LEU A 77 14.59 24.60 12.96
C LEU A 77 14.73 23.17 12.40
N LEU A 78 14.96 23.03 11.09
CA LEU A 78 15.25 21.73 10.46
C LEU A 78 16.45 21.05 11.12
N ARG A 79 17.58 21.77 11.27
CA ARG A 79 18.79 21.21 11.92
C ARG A 79 18.55 20.81 13.37
N GLU A 80 17.84 21.64 14.15
CA GLU A 80 17.51 21.35 15.55
C GLU A 80 16.72 20.05 15.70
N ARG A 81 15.64 19.91 14.90
CA ARG A 81 14.76 18.75 14.94
C ARG A 81 15.45 17.50 14.39
N THR A 82 16.24 17.63 13.33
CA THR A 82 17.11 16.55 12.83
C THR A 82 18.05 16.05 13.93
N GLY A 83 18.73 16.97 14.63
CA GLY A 83 19.62 16.61 15.73
C GLY A 83 18.89 15.91 16.89
N THR A 84 17.65 16.29 17.17
CA THR A 84 16.83 15.63 18.21
C THR A 84 16.46 14.19 17.81
N LEU A 85 15.94 13.99 16.61
CA LEU A 85 15.57 12.66 16.10
C LEU A 85 16.80 11.77 15.89
N LYS A 86 17.92 12.34 15.45
CA LYS A 86 19.19 11.60 15.31
C LYS A 86 19.70 11.07 16.64
N ARG A 87 19.64 11.87 17.73
CA ARG A 87 20.01 11.39 19.07
C ARG A 87 19.07 10.27 19.55
N ALA A 88 17.76 10.40 19.35
CA ALA A 88 16.79 9.36 19.70
C ALA A 88 17.04 8.07 18.92
N LEU A 89 17.27 8.18 17.60
CA LEU A 89 17.57 7.03 16.74
C LEU A 89 18.91 6.38 17.12
N ALA A 90 19.94 7.17 17.44
CA ALA A 90 21.22 6.66 17.91
C ALA A 90 21.08 5.89 19.22
N ALA A 91 20.32 6.42 20.19
CA ALA A 91 20.03 5.73 21.45
C ALA A 91 19.27 4.41 21.22
N PHE A 92 18.28 4.40 20.33
CA PHE A 92 17.57 3.18 19.92
C PHE A 92 18.52 2.14 19.32
N VAL A 93 19.37 2.52 18.39
CA VAL A 93 20.37 1.64 17.76
C VAL A 93 21.30 1.02 18.83
N ASP A 94 21.77 1.84 19.77
CA ASP A 94 22.68 1.39 20.83
C ASP A 94 21.97 0.48 21.86
N SER A 95 20.76 0.83 22.28
CA SER A 95 20.01 0.09 23.31
C SER A 95 19.52 -1.29 22.82
N HIS A 96 19.20 -1.39 21.54
CA HIS A 96 18.73 -2.65 20.92
C HIS A 96 19.84 -3.39 20.15
N SER A 97 21.09 -2.89 20.17
CA SER A 97 22.22 -3.48 19.43
C SER A 97 21.90 -3.72 17.96
N VAL A 98 21.38 -2.70 17.29
CA VAL A 98 20.87 -2.81 15.90
C VAL A 98 22.04 -2.91 14.92
N ASP A 99 22.11 -4.00 14.13
CA ASP A 99 23.14 -4.22 13.10
C ASP A 99 22.79 -3.57 11.76
N ALA A 100 21.51 -3.48 11.43
CA ALA A 100 21.02 -2.89 10.18
C ALA A 100 19.73 -2.09 10.41
N ILE A 101 19.60 -0.98 9.69
CA ILE A 101 18.38 -0.15 9.70
C ILE A 101 17.58 -0.42 8.42
N MET A 102 16.26 -0.58 8.56
CA MET A 102 15.35 -0.72 7.44
C MET A 102 14.27 0.37 7.50
N PRO A 103 14.52 1.54 6.89
CA PRO A 103 13.52 2.60 6.77
C PRO A 103 12.37 2.18 5.85
N GLN A 104 11.14 2.28 6.37
CA GLN A 104 9.92 1.98 5.64
C GLN A 104 9.27 3.27 5.16
N ASN A 105 9.41 3.58 3.91
CA ASN A 105 8.96 4.80 3.23
C ASN A 105 9.51 6.13 3.81
N ALA A 106 10.28 6.07 4.89
CA ALA A 106 10.79 7.25 5.59
C ALA A 106 11.90 8.00 4.85
N LEU A 107 12.51 7.36 3.84
CA LEU A 107 13.50 7.94 2.91
C LEU A 107 12.97 8.01 1.47
N ALA A 108 11.69 7.85 1.25
CA ALA A 108 11.07 7.89 -0.07
C ALA A 108 10.14 9.10 -0.23
N ILE A 109 9.22 9.33 0.71
CA ILE A 109 8.39 10.54 0.75
C ILE A 109 8.70 11.40 1.98
N PRO A 110 8.83 12.72 1.81
CA PRO A 110 9.28 13.64 2.86
C PRO A 110 8.13 14.04 3.80
N LEU A 111 7.41 13.07 4.36
CA LEU A 111 6.37 13.34 5.37
C LEU A 111 6.96 13.86 6.68
N GLN A 112 8.19 13.45 6.99
CA GLN A 112 8.95 13.85 8.17
C GLN A 112 10.42 14.12 7.75
N LEU A 113 10.68 15.33 7.26
CA LEU A 113 12.00 15.75 6.76
C LEU A 113 13.13 15.53 7.78
N PRO A 114 12.99 15.97 9.07
CA PRO A 114 14.02 15.76 10.08
C PRO A 114 14.33 14.28 10.34
N LEU A 115 13.35 13.37 10.27
CA LEU A 115 13.60 11.94 10.45
C LEU A 115 14.41 11.37 9.28
N GLY A 116 14.05 11.70 8.05
CA GLY A 116 14.81 11.26 6.87
C GLY A 116 16.27 11.72 6.93
N LEU A 117 16.52 12.98 7.25
CA LEU A 117 17.87 13.50 7.46
C LEU A 117 18.59 12.79 8.62
N ALA A 118 17.92 12.57 9.74
CA ALA A 118 18.48 11.89 10.91
C ALA A 118 18.93 10.46 10.57
N ILE A 119 18.14 9.74 9.78
CA ILE A 119 18.49 8.39 9.30
C ILE A 119 19.70 8.48 8.37
N ALA A 120 19.66 9.33 7.35
CA ALA A 120 20.73 9.45 6.37
C ALA A 120 22.07 9.82 7.04
N GLU A 121 22.07 10.82 7.91
CA GLU A 121 23.27 11.24 8.65
C GLU A 121 23.81 10.14 9.58
N LEU A 122 22.94 9.47 10.37
CA LEU A 122 23.37 8.45 11.32
C LEU A 122 23.97 7.23 10.61
N VAL A 123 23.33 6.77 9.53
CA VAL A 123 23.81 5.65 8.72
C VAL A 123 25.20 5.95 8.15
N THR A 124 25.36 7.10 7.49
CA THR A 124 26.64 7.51 6.90
C THR A 124 27.74 7.73 7.97
N GLU A 125 27.43 8.39 9.09
CA GLU A 125 28.39 8.65 10.16
C GLU A 125 28.89 7.37 10.85
N ARG A 126 28.03 6.36 10.99
CA ARG A 126 28.38 5.10 11.64
C ARG A 126 28.84 4.00 10.68
N GLY A 127 28.72 4.22 9.37
CA GLY A 127 28.97 3.19 8.35
C GLY A 127 28.04 1.99 8.53
N MET A 128 26.78 2.24 8.92
CA MET A 128 25.80 1.18 9.16
C MET A 128 25.18 0.70 7.85
N ARG A 129 24.81 -0.56 7.80
CA ARG A 129 23.99 -1.07 6.70
C ARG A 129 22.56 -0.51 6.81
N ALA A 130 22.05 -0.03 5.70
CA ALA A 130 20.67 0.44 5.60
C ALA A 130 19.98 -0.13 4.34
N ILE A 131 18.75 -0.61 4.50
CA ILE A 131 17.92 -1.12 3.41
C ILE A 131 16.68 -0.23 3.33
N ALA A 132 16.71 0.76 2.46
CA ALA A 132 15.64 1.76 2.29
C ALA A 132 14.52 1.19 1.44
N HIS A 133 13.37 0.90 2.04
CA HIS A 133 12.19 0.39 1.34
C HIS A 133 11.25 1.53 0.98
N GLY A 134 11.19 1.88 -0.31
CA GLY A 134 10.32 2.90 -0.87
C GLY A 134 9.04 2.29 -1.44
N HIS A 135 7.88 2.79 -1.01
CA HIS A 135 6.58 2.43 -1.56
C HIS A 135 6.07 3.45 -2.58
N ASP A 136 6.45 4.72 -2.41
CA ASP A 136 6.25 5.82 -3.35
C ASP A 136 7.31 6.89 -3.08
N PHE A 137 7.62 7.69 -4.09
CA PHE A 137 8.68 8.70 -4.00
C PHE A 137 8.13 10.12 -4.07
N ALA A 138 8.92 11.08 -3.57
CA ALA A 138 8.55 12.49 -3.55
C ALA A 138 8.17 13.02 -4.94
N TRP A 139 8.83 12.60 -5.98
CA TRP A 139 8.54 13.01 -7.36
C TRP A 139 7.27 12.44 -7.97
N GLU A 140 6.65 11.43 -7.34
CA GLU A 140 5.37 10.84 -7.74
C GLU A 140 4.16 11.57 -7.12
N ARG A 141 4.41 12.59 -6.28
CA ARG A 141 3.37 13.29 -5.52
C ARG A 141 3.43 14.80 -5.76
N GLU A 142 2.41 15.36 -6.40
CA GLU A 142 2.33 16.79 -6.75
C GLU A 142 2.63 17.73 -5.57
N ARG A 143 2.16 17.38 -4.36
CA ARG A 143 2.35 18.17 -3.15
C ARG A 143 3.80 18.40 -2.74
N PHE A 144 4.76 17.62 -3.26
CA PHE A 144 6.18 17.75 -2.97
C PHE A 144 6.97 18.42 -4.11
N LEU A 145 6.38 18.62 -5.29
CA LEU A 145 7.08 19.14 -6.47
C LEU A 145 7.47 20.61 -6.31
N VAL A 146 6.65 21.41 -5.61
CA VAL A 146 7.00 22.81 -5.26
C VAL A 146 7.52 22.79 -3.83
N ASN A 147 8.82 23.01 -3.67
CA ASN A 147 9.46 22.93 -2.35
C ASN A 147 10.67 23.85 -2.24
N ALA A 148 11.00 24.23 -1.00
CA ALA A 148 12.17 25.02 -0.63
C ALA A 148 13.32 24.17 -0.04
N VAL A 149 13.25 22.83 -0.20
CA VAL A 149 14.12 21.85 0.45
C VAL A 149 14.74 20.86 -0.54
N GLY A 150 14.93 21.31 -1.79
CA GLY A 150 15.53 20.47 -2.85
C GLY A 150 16.91 19.90 -2.51
N ASP A 151 17.69 20.61 -1.72
CA ASP A 151 18.97 20.16 -1.15
C ASP A 151 18.79 18.96 -0.20
N ILE A 152 17.76 19.00 0.64
CA ILE A 152 17.42 17.94 1.59
C ILE A 152 16.85 16.72 0.86
N LEU A 153 15.96 16.98 -0.12
CA LEU A 153 15.39 15.90 -0.93
C LEU A 153 16.49 15.16 -1.70
N ALA A 154 17.45 15.87 -2.26
CA ALA A 154 18.58 15.27 -2.96
C ALA A 154 19.53 14.48 -2.05
N ALA A 155 19.60 14.83 -0.75
CA ALA A 155 20.49 14.18 0.21
C ALA A 155 19.88 12.93 0.87
N ALA A 156 18.53 12.89 1.04
CA ALA A 156 17.89 11.89 1.89
C ALA A 156 16.60 11.26 1.35
N PHE A 157 16.05 11.68 0.19
CA PHE A 157 14.75 11.22 -0.28
C PHE A 157 14.72 10.85 -1.79
N PRO A 158 15.35 9.71 -2.15
CA PRO A 158 16.18 8.77 -1.38
C PRO A 158 17.65 9.15 -1.35
N PRO A 159 18.42 8.67 -0.36
CA PRO A 159 19.84 8.94 -0.26
C PRO A 159 20.64 8.23 -1.36
N PRO A 160 21.61 8.92 -2.00
CA PRO A 160 22.45 8.33 -3.05
C PRO A 160 23.67 7.56 -2.50
N ASP A 161 23.92 7.61 -1.19
CA ASP A 161 25.12 7.04 -0.56
C ASP A 161 25.19 5.51 -0.71
N PRO A 162 26.40 4.94 -0.84
CA PRO A 162 26.58 3.49 -1.07
C PRO A 162 26.21 2.61 0.12
N GLU A 163 26.07 3.16 1.33
CA GLU A 163 25.60 2.46 2.51
C GLU A 163 24.13 2.05 2.44
N PHE A 164 23.38 2.65 1.51
CA PHE A 164 21.98 2.34 1.32
C PHE A 164 21.76 1.36 0.18
N GLU A 165 21.20 0.21 0.50
CA GLU A 165 20.53 -0.66 -0.46
C GLU A 165 19.09 -0.18 -0.62
N HIS A 166 18.58 -0.20 -1.84
CA HIS A 166 17.22 0.26 -2.13
C HIS A 166 16.29 -0.90 -2.48
N LEU A 167 15.15 -0.97 -1.81
CA LEU A 167 13.99 -1.78 -2.19
C LEU A 167 12.90 -0.87 -2.72
N VAL A 168 12.25 -1.28 -3.79
CA VAL A 168 11.11 -0.57 -4.41
C VAL A 168 10.02 -1.58 -4.74
N ILE A 169 8.76 -1.13 -4.80
CA ILE A 169 7.64 -2.05 -5.00
C ILE A 169 7.34 -2.38 -6.47
N ASN A 170 7.96 -1.68 -7.43
CA ASN A 170 7.74 -1.91 -8.86
C ASN A 170 8.98 -1.59 -9.70
N SER A 171 9.00 -2.08 -10.95
CA SER A 171 10.15 -1.89 -11.85
C SER A 171 10.28 -0.45 -12.36
N VAL A 172 9.19 0.28 -12.46
CA VAL A 172 9.20 1.70 -12.89
C VAL A 172 9.95 2.55 -11.86
N GLN A 173 9.71 2.31 -10.57
CA GLN A 173 10.44 2.99 -9.49
C GLN A 173 11.94 2.65 -9.49
N ARG A 174 12.31 1.38 -9.76
CA ARG A 174 13.71 0.98 -9.92
C ARG A 174 14.38 1.78 -11.03
N ASP A 175 13.75 1.86 -12.19
CA ASP A 175 14.32 2.54 -13.36
C ASP A 175 14.38 4.07 -13.17
N GLU A 176 13.39 4.65 -12.47
CA GLU A 176 13.41 6.05 -12.06
C GLU A 176 14.52 6.36 -11.06
N LEU A 177 14.75 5.48 -10.11
CA LEU A 177 15.79 5.63 -9.09
C LEU A 177 17.19 5.60 -9.73
N ASP A 178 17.44 4.63 -10.62
CA ASP A 178 18.69 4.57 -11.39
C ASP A 178 18.93 5.86 -12.20
N ARG A 179 17.91 6.32 -12.92
CA ARG A 179 18.00 7.53 -13.75
C ARG A 179 18.22 8.80 -12.94
N ARG A 180 17.61 8.92 -11.74
CA ARG A 180 17.65 10.15 -10.93
C ARG A 180 18.87 10.28 -10.05
N ILE A 181 19.29 9.19 -9.43
CA ILE A 181 20.37 9.19 -8.43
C ILE A 181 21.50 8.20 -8.75
N GLY A 182 21.43 7.49 -9.88
CA GLY A 182 22.46 6.52 -10.29
C GLY A 182 22.56 5.31 -9.38
N ARG A 183 21.46 4.91 -8.72
CA ARG A 183 21.40 3.77 -7.80
C ARG A 183 20.44 2.72 -8.33
N THR A 184 20.89 1.48 -8.36
CA THR A 184 19.98 0.35 -8.64
C THR A 184 19.13 0.02 -7.41
N ALA A 185 18.00 -0.62 -7.64
CA ALA A 185 17.14 -1.11 -6.55
C ALA A 185 16.69 -2.55 -6.81
N THR A 186 16.46 -3.29 -5.74
CA THR A 186 15.77 -4.57 -5.80
C THR A 186 14.26 -4.32 -5.81
N VAL A 187 13.56 -4.89 -6.80
CA VAL A 187 12.09 -4.82 -6.85
C VAL A 187 11.53 -5.87 -5.90
N LEU A 188 10.79 -5.44 -4.89
CA LEU A 188 10.03 -6.27 -3.98
C LEU A 188 8.54 -5.93 -4.13
N PRO A 189 7.75 -6.71 -4.86
CA PRO A 189 6.31 -6.48 -4.98
C PRO A 189 5.61 -6.66 -3.63
N ASN A 190 4.37 -6.20 -3.54
CA ASN A 190 3.53 -6.53 -2.40
C ASN A 190 3.31 -8.05 -2.35
N VAL A 191 3.33 -8.62 -1.15
CA VAL A 191 3.33 -10.08 -0.95
C VAL A 191 2.22 -10.54 -0.01
N MET A 192 1.91 -11.85 -0.10
CA MET A 192 1.02 -12.55 0.83
C MET A 192 1.66 -13.88 1.23
N ASP A 193 1.19 -14.45 2.33
CA ASP A 193 1.63 -15.79 2.80
C ASP A 193 0.90 -16.90 2.01
N PHE A 194 1.29 -17.06 0.75
CA PHE A 194 0.69 -18.08 -0.14
C PHE A 194 0.99 -19.49 0.33
N GLU A 195 2.07 -19.70 1.07
CA GLU A 195 2.46 -21.02 1.59
C GLU A 195 1.47 -21.51 2.66
N SER A 196 1.07 -20.62 3.59
CA SER A 196 0.06 -20.94 4.60
C SER A 196 -1.37 -20.88 4.02
N GLY A 197 -1.55 -20.15 2.92
CA GLY A 197 -2.84 -19.90 2.29
C GLY A 197 -3.78 -19.02 3.12
N PRO A 198 -4.96 -18.71 2.58
CA PRO A 198 -5.93 -17.88 3.30
C PRO A 198 -6.46 -18.59 4.54
N GLY A 199 -6.45 -17.87 5.65
CA GLY A 199 -7.04 -18.35 6.90
C GLY A 199 -8.57 -18.54 6.82
N PRO A 200 -9.19 -19.01 7.89
CA PRO A 200 -10.63 -19.24 7.92
C PRO A 200 -11.41 -17.93 7.70
N ALA A 201 -12.45 -18.00 6.88
CA ALA A 201 -13.35 -16.89 6.57
C ALA A 201 -14.82 -17.28 6.77
N ASN A 202 -15.63 -16.31 7.13
CA ASN A 202 -17.07 -16.47 7.28
C ASN A 202 -17.82 -15.52 6.33
N PRO A 203 -18.12 -15.93 5.07
CA PRO A 203 -18.82 -15.10 4.11
C PRO A 203 -20.22 -14.67 4.59
N GLY A 204 -20.90 -15.49 5.40
CA GLY A 204 -22.19 -15.16 5.99
C GLY A 204 -22.13 -13.91 6.85
N ARG A 205 -21.08 -13.76 7.67
CA ARG A 205 -20.88 -12.58 8.52
C ARG A 205 -20.79 -11.28 7.70
N PHE A 206 -20.12 -11.33 6.54
CA PHE A 206 -20.04 -10.18 5.65
C PHE A 206 -21.39 -9.90 4.98
N LYS A 207 -22.08 -10.95 4.47
CA LYS A 207 -23.40 -10.82 3.88
C LYS A 207 -24.42 -10.28 4.88
N ASP A 208 -24.42 -10.76 6.11
CA ASP A 208 -25.30 -10.28 7.18
C ASP A 208 -25.04 -8.79 7.49
N ALA A 209 -23.77 -8.38 7.58
CA ALA A 209 -23.40 -6.99 7.82
C ALA A 209 -23.80 -6.06 6.67
N ALA A 210 -23.83 -6.56 5.46
CA ALA A 210 -24.29 -5.86 4.26
C ALA A 210 -25.82 -5.92 4.04
N GLY A 211 -26.57 -6.68 4.86
CA GLY A 211 -28.01 -6.89 4.68
C GLY A 211 -28.35 -7.73 3.45
N LEU A 212 -27.43 -8.60 3.01
CA LEU A 212 -27.56 -9.39 1.79
C LEU A 212 -28.12 -10.78 2.07
N SER A 213 -28.84 -11.31 1.09
CA SER A 213 -29.35 -12.69 1.09
C SER A 213 -28.31 -13.67 0.51
N SER A 214 -28.56 -14.97 0.70
CA SER A 214 -27.72 -16.03 0.12
C SER A 214 -27.81 -16.10 -1.42
N SER A 215 -28.86 -15.54 -2.01
CA SER A 215 -29.10 -15.52 -3.45
C SER A 215 -28.54 -14.28 -4.14
N ASP A 216 -28.07 -13.28 -3.39
CA ASP A 216 -27.47 -12.09 -3.99
C ASP A 216 -26.10 -12.40 -4.57
N VAL A 217 -25.84 -11.88 -5.77
CA VAL A 217 -24.54 -11.85 -6.43
C VAL A 217 -23.75 -10.65 -5.90
N VAL A 218 -22.61 -10.90 -5.29
CA VAL A 218 -21.87 -9.89 -4.54
C VAL A 218 -20.63 -9.44 -5.30
N LEU A 219 -20.63 -8.24 -5.82
CA LEU A 219 -19.46 -7.59 -6.39
C LEU A 219 -18.81 -6.73 -5.32
N VAL A 220 -17.55 -7.01 -5.00
CA VAL A 220 -16.84 -6.30 -3.93
C VAL A 220 -15.74 -5.44 -4.54
N GLN A 221 -15.70 -4.16 -4.17
CA GLN A 221 -14.55 -3.28 -4.40
C GLN A 221 -13.81 -3.06 -3.08
N PRO A 222 -12.74 -3.83 -2.80
CA PRO A 222 -12.05 -3.82 -1.50
C PRO A 222 -11.04 -2.67 -1.41
N THR A 223 -11.49 -1.44 -1.65
CA THR A 223 -10.64 -0.25 -1.69
C THR A 223 -11.20 0.87 -0.83
N ARG A 224 -10.35 1.86 -0.50
CA ARG A 224 -10.78 3.12 0.12
C ARG A 224 -11.66 3.91 -0.86
N ILE A 225 -12.57 4.71 -0.29
CA ILE A 225 -13.43 5.62 -1.05
C ILE A 225 -12.64 6.90 -1.36
N VAL A 226 -11.93 6.89 -2.49
CA VAL A 226 -11.19 8.05 -3.01
C VAL A 226 -11.27 8.08 -4.55
N PRO A 227 -11.27 9.26 -5.21
CA PRO A 227 -11.56 9.37 -6.65
C PRO A 227 -10.71 8.47 -7.56
N ARG A 228 -9.42 8.30 -7.26
CA ARG A 228 -8.54 7.45 -8.06
C ARG A 228 -8.93 5.96 -8.06
N LYS A 229 -9.79 5.53 -7.14
CA LYS A 229 -10.32 4.15 -7.10
C LYS A 229 -11.49 3.91 -8.05
N ASN A 230 -12.03 4.98 -8.65
CA ASN A 230 -13.00 4.94 -9.74
C ASN A 230 -14.22 4.04 -9.44
N ILE A 231 -14.85 4.28 -8.27
CA ILE A 231 -16.04 3.52 -7.85
C ILE A 231 -17.20 3.79 -8.83
N GLU A 232 -17.17 4.91 -9.54
CA GLU A 232 -18.11 5.25 -10.60
C GLU A 232 -18.17 4.18 -11.70
N ALA A 233 -17.01 3.61 -12.08
CA ALA A 233 -16.98 2.52 -13.07
C ALA A 233 -17.65 1.24 -12.53
N SER A 234 -17.50 0.95 -11.25
CA SER A 234 -18.20 -0.17 -10.62
C SER A 234 -19.72 0.04 -10.59
N ILE A 235 -20.18 1.26 -10.32
CA ILE A 235 -21.60 1.62 -10.40
C ILE A 235 -22.11 1.48 -11.85
N ASP A 236 -21.35 1.96 -12.84
CA ASP A 236 -21.71 1.87 -14.26
C ASP A 236 -21.83 0.40 -14.71
N LEU A 237 -20.88 -0.45 -14.31
CA LEU A 237 -20.91 -1.88 -14.59
C LEU A 237 -22.18 -2.53 -14.06
N VAL A 238 -22.52 -2.32 -12.77
CA VAL A 238 -23.69 -2.92 -12.15
C VAL A 238 -24.99 -2.42 -12.78
N ALA A 239 -25.06 -1.12 -13.09
CA ALA A 239 -26.21 -0.53 -13.79
C ALA A 239 -26.44 -1.17 -15.16
N ARG A 240 -25.37 -1.45 -15.91
CA ARG A 240 -25.43 -2.04 -17.26
C ARG A 240 -25.67 -3.54 -17.25
N LEU A 241 -25.24 -4.26 -16.21
CA LEU A 241 -25.65 -5.67 -16.01
C LEU A 241 -27.15 -5.79 -15.87
N GLY A 242 -27.82 -4.82 -15.28
CA GLY A 242 -29.29 -4.75 -15.20
C GLY A 242 -29.94 -5.88 -14.40
N ASP A 243 -29.18 -6.63 -13.61
CA ASP A 243 -29.65 -7.73 -12.78
C ASP A 243 -29.95 -7.25 -11.36
N ALA A 244 -31.22 -7.37 -10.94
CA ALA A 244 -31.66 -6.92 -9.62
C ALA A 244 -31.10 -7.74 -8.45
N SER A 245 -30.43 -8.87 -8.68
CA SER A 245 -29.76 -9.67 -7.65
C SER A 245 -28.33 -9.22 -7.40
N VAL A 246 -27.73 -8.38 -8.26
CA VAL A 246 -26.37 -7.92 -8.13
C VAL A 246 -26.26 -6.81 -7.10
N ARG A 247 -25.32 -6.94 -6.18
CA ARG A 247 -25.01 -6.00 -5.10
C ARG A 247 -23.59 -5.50 -5.22
N LEU A 248 -23.39 -4.18 -5.10
CA LEU A 248 -22.07 -3.57 -5.07
C LEU A 248 -21.70 -3.19 -3.63
N VAL A 249 -20.60 -3.75 -3.12
CA VAL A 249 -20.13 -3.50 -1.76
C VAL A 249 -18.72 -2.94 -1.77
N VAL A 250 -18.54 -1.79 -1.10
CA VAL A 250 -17.23 -1.19 -0.83
C VAL A 250 -16.84 -1.46 0.62
N THR A 251 -15.56 -1.74 0.91
CA THR A 251 -15.17 -2.24 2.24
C THR A 251 -14.39 -1.25 3.10
N HIS A 252 -13.82 -0.19 2.52
CA HIS A 252 -12.99 0.76 3.25
C HIS A 252 -13.57 2.18 3.15
N PRO A 253 -13.88 2.82 4.30
CA PRO A 253 -14.45 4.16 4.30
C PRO A 253 -13.47 5.20 3.75
N GLU A 254 -13.99 6.40 3.52
CA GLU A 254 -13.16 7.59 3.32
C GLU A 254 -12.22 7.75 4.50
N GLN A 255 -10.95 7.98 4.23
CA GLN A 255 -9.95 8.48 5.14
C GLN A 255 -9.57 9.89 4.68
N ASP A 256 -8.54 10.47 5.22
CA ASP A 256 -8.10 11.88 5.11
C ASP A 256 -8.12 12.56 3.71
N GLU A 257 -8.52 11.89 2.65
CA GLU A 257 -8.46 12.39 1.26
C GLU A 257 -9.85 12.68 0.60
N GLY A 258 -10.99 12.43 1.25
CA GLY A 258 -12.25 12.24 0.50
C GLY A 258 -13.48 13.13 0.77
N GLY A 259 -13.59 13.77 1.87
CA GLY A 259 -14.65 14.70 2.42
C GLY A 259 -16.07 14.74 1.85
N ALA A 260 -16.30 14.66 0.55
CA ALA A 260 -17.63 14.73 -0.08
C ALA A 260 -17.87 13.64 -1.15
N TYR A 261 -16.92 12.79 -1.40
CA TYR A 261 -16.98 11.87 -2.53
C TYR A 261 -18.00 10.74 -2.34
N TRP A 262 -18.10 10.19 -1.12
CA TRP A 262 -19.08 9.14 -0.84
C TRP A 262 -20.54 9.56 -1.05
N PRO A 263 -21.02 10.72 -0.56
CA PRO A 263 -22.38 11.19 -0.86
C PRO A 263 -22.68 11.32 -2.36
N ASP A 264 -21.67 11.70 -3.16
CA ASP A 264 -21.84 11.82 -4.61
C ASP A 264 -21.99 10.44 -5.28
N LEU A 265 -21.22 9.44 -4.82
CA LEU A 265 -21.34 8.05 -5.27
C LEU A 265 -22.70 7.44 -4.92
N VAL A 266 -23.20 7.69 -3.70
CA VAL A 266 -24.51 7.21 -3.27
C VAL A 266 -25.61 7.78 -4.17
N ARG A 267 -25.61 9.09 -4.45
CA ARG A 267 -26.58 9.70 -5.37
C ARG A 267 -26.49 9.09 -6.77
N ARG A 268 -25.26 8.91 -7.28
CA ARG A 268 -25.04 8.27 -8.59
C ARG A 268 -25.60 6.86 -8.64
N ALA A 269 -25.41 6.07 -7.58
CA ALA A 269 -25.94 4.72 -7.48
C ALA A 269 -27.48 4.70 -7.42
N GLU A 270 -28.09 5.62 -6.66
CA GLU A 270 -29.55 5.80 -6.60
C GLU A 270 -30.12 6.15 -7.97
N ASP A 271 -29.54 7.13 -8.67
CA ASP A 271 -29.97 7.55 -10.01
C ASP A 271 -29.86 6.39 -11.03
N ALA A 272 -28.82 5.56 -10.90
CA ALA A 272 -28.57 4.39 -11.72
C ALA A 272 -29.33 3.14 -11.27
N ARG A 273 -30.05 3.19 -10.13
CA ARG A 273 -30.77 2.06 -9.50
C ARG A 273 -29.83 0.90 -9.13
N VAL A 274 -28.63 1.22 -8.69
CA VAL A 274 -27.64 0.27 -8.19
C VAL A 274 -27.71 0.19 -6.68
N ASP A 275 -27.77 -1.03 -6.15
CA ASP A 275 -27.66 -1.25 -4.70
C ASP A 275 -26.18 -1.19 -4.29
N LEU A 276 -25.78 -0.02 -3.77
CA LEU A 276 -24.42 0.28 -3.30
C LEU A 276 -24.41 0.34 -1.78
N SER A 277 -23.54 -0.44 -1.16
CA SER A 277 -23.36 -0.41 0.29
C SER A 277 -21.89 -0.28 0.69
N LEU A 278 -21.65 0.33 1.87
CA LEU A 278 -20.36 0.38 2.54
C LEU A 278 -20.38 -0.55 3.74
N VAL A 279 -19.51 -1.55 3.76
CA VAL A 279 -19.32 -2.49 4.87
C VAL A 279 -17.89 -2.42 5.35
N PRO A 280 -17.58 -1.60 6.37
CA PRO A 280 -16.23 -1.48 6.90
C PRO A 280 -15.72 -2.81 7.45
N VAL A 281 -14.54 -3.25 6.97
CA VAL A 281 -13.86 -4.45 7.45
C VAL A 281 -12.81 -4.13 8.50
N GLY A 282 -12.52 -5.08 9.40
CA GLY A 282 -11.49 -4.94 10.42
C GLY A 282 -11.90 -4.16 11.68
N ALA A 283 -13.13 -3.65 11.74
CA ALA A 283 -13.66 -3.04 12.96
C ALA A 283 -13.92 -4.11 14.06
N PRO A 284 -13.72 -3.79 15.34
CA PRO A 284 -14.02 -4.72 16.44
C PRO A 284 -15.47 -5.22 16.36
N GLY A 285 -15.64 -6.54 16.29
CA GLY A 285 -16.98 -7.17 16.18
C GLY A 285 -17.56 -7.16 14.76
N GLY A 286 -17.00 -6.47 13.80
CA GLY A 286 -17.38 -6.44 12.38
C GLY A 286 -16.80 -7.59 11.56
N PRO A 287 -17.13 -7.67 10.25
CA PRO A 287 -16.52 -8.64 9.36
C PRO A 287 -15.03 -8.34 9.13
N SER A 288 -14.29 -9.40 8.85
CA SER A 288 -12.87 -9.30 8.49
C SER A 288 -12.71 -9.11 6.97
N LEU A 289 -11.51 -8.74 6.53
CA LEU A 289 -11.17 -8.69 5.11
C LEU A 289 -11.30 -10.07 4.42
N PRO A 290 -10.82 -11.18 5.02
CA PRO A 290 -11.11 -12.53 4.52
C PRO A 290 -12.60 -12.83 4.33
N ASP A 291 -13.46 -12.38 5.24
CA ASP A 291 -14.92 -12.58 5.12
C ASP A 291 -15.50 -11.88 3.87
N ALA A 292 -15.01 -10.68 3.56
CA ALA A 292 -15.40 -9.91 2.38
C ALA A 292 -14.98 -10.61 1.08
N TYR A 293 -13.72 -11.04 0.98
CA TYR A 293 -13.25 -11.79 -0.18
C TYR A 293 -13.98 -13.11 -0.34
N ALA A 294 -14.23 -13.85 0.76
CA ALA A 294 -14.95 -15.12 0.72
C ALA A 294 -16.43 -14.95 0.27
N ALA A 295 -17.03 -13.80 0.52
CA ALA A 295 -18.40 -13.49 0.11
C ALA A 295 -18.52 -13.00 -1.33
N ALA A 296 -17.41 -12.57 -1.95
CA ALA A 296 -17.41 -11.96 -3.27
C ALA A 296 -17.54 -13.02 -4.38
N ASP A 297 -18.42 -12.76 -5.36
CA ASP A 297 -18.50 -13.51 -6.62
C ASP A 297 -17.52 -12.93 -7.66
N LEU A 298 -17.24 -11.63 -7.60
CA LEU A 298 -16.24 -10.93 -8.42
C LEU A 298 -15.65 -9.76 -7.63
N ILE A 299 -14.34 -9.58 -7.73
CA ILE A 299 -13.66 -8.40 -7.21
C ILE A 299 -13.49 -7.36 -8.31
N LEU A 300 -13.86 -6.11 -7.97
CA LEU A 300 -13.74 -4.97 -8.86
C LEU A 300 -12.53 -4.12 -8.43
N TYR A 301 -11.60 -3.91 -9.36
CA TYR A 301 -10.42 -3.09 -9.14
C TYR A 301 -10.21 -2.10 -10.30
N PRO A 302 -11.18 -1.19 -10.55
CA PRO A 302 -11.13 -0.24 -11.66
C PRO A 302 -10.23 0.97 -11.38
N THR A 303 -9.26 0.83 -10.47
CA THR A 303 -8.38 1.91 -10.01
C THR A 303 -7.58 2.50 -11.17
N LEU A 304 -7.44 3.83 -11.19
CA LEU A 304 -6.74 4.54 -12.26
C LEU A 304 -5.23 4.58 -12.05
N ILE A 305 -4.79 4.66 -10.79
CA ILE A 305 -3.36 4.78 -10.44
C ILE A 305 -3.10 4.01 -9.14
N GLU A 306 -2.05 3.18 -9.16
CA GLU A 306 -1.53 2.46 -8.00
C GLU A 306 0.00 2.35 -8.05
N GLY A 307 0.61 2.27 -6.86
CA GLY A 307 2.04 1.94 -6.74
C GLY A 307 2.33 0.47 -7.04
N PHE A 308 1.46 -0.44 -6.59
CA PHE A 308 1.45 -1.86 -6.98
C PHE A 308 0.01 -2.40 -7.00
N GLY A 309 -0.68 -2.45 -5.86
CA GLY A 309 -2.07 -2.87 -5.75
C GLY A 309 -2.29 -4.02 -4.77
N ASN A 310 -2.33 -3.74 -3.46
CA ASN A 310 -2.59 -4.76 -2.45
C ASN A 310 -3.87 -5.56 -2.72
N ALA A 311 -4.97 -4.88 -3.05
CA ALA A 311 -6.24 -5.55 -3.32
C ALA A 311 -6.20 -6.50 -4.52
N LEU A 312 -5.30 -6.29 -5.49
CA LEU A 312 -5.09 -7.22 -6.59
C LEU A 312 -4.37 -8.49 -6.08
N VAL A 313 -3.28 -8.36 -5.33
CA VAL A 313 -2.55 -9.50 -4.75
C VAL A 313 -3.44 -10.27 -3.78
N GLU A 314 -4.24 -9.57 -2.97
CA GLU A 314 -5.25 -10.16 -2.10
C GLU A 314 -6.30 -10.93 -2.88
N THR A 315 -6.77 -10.40 -4.02
CA THR A 315 -7.74 -11.08 -4.89
C THR A 315 -7.21 -12.42 -5.39
N ILE A 316 -5.94 -12.44 -5.84
CA ILE A 316 -5.23 -13.66 -6.25
C ILE A 316 -5.12 -14.62 -5.06
N PHE A 317 -4.69 -14.12 -3.90
CA PHE A 317 -4.52 -14.91 -2.68
C PHE A 317 -5.83 -15.57 -2.20
N TYR A 318 -6.95 -14.85 -2.26
CA TYR A 318 -8.26 -15.36 -1.88
C TYR A 318 -8.99 -16.14 -2.98
N ARG A 319 -8.34 -16.38 -4.12
CA ARG A 319 -8.91 -17.11 -5.27
C ARG A 319 -10.24 -16.55 -5.71
N ARG A 320 -10.27 -15.24 -6.03
CA ARG A 320 -11.47 -14.58 -6.52
C ARG A 320 -11.28 -14.12 -7.97
N PRO A 321 -12.35 -14.20 -8.79
CA PRO A 321 -12.33 -13.58 -10.11
C PRO A 321 -12.09 -12.08 -10.01
N LEU A 322 -11.37 -11.50 -10.97
CA LEU A 322 -10.89 -10.11 -10.94
C LEU A 322 -11.31 -9.35 -12.19
N LEU A 323 -11.92 -8.18 -11.99
CA LEU A 323 -11.94 -7.12 -12.99
C LEU A 323 -10.93 -6.05 -12.60
N VAL A 324 -10.04 -5.66 -13.49
CA VAL A 324 -8.97 -4.70 -13.22
C VAL A 324 -8.88 -3.66 -14.33
N ASN A 325 -8.64 -2.39 -13.94
CA ASN A 325 -8.21 -1.39 -14.92
C ASN A 325 -6.71 -1.54 -15.20
N ARG A 326 -6.32 -1.36 -16.46
CA ARG A 326 -4.93 -1.35 -16.89
C ARG A 326 -4.25 -0.04 -16.49
N TYR A 327 -3.79 0.04 -15.24
CA TYR A 327 -2.94 1.13 -14.79
C TYR A 327 -1.46 0.85 -15.10
N PRO A 328 -0.58 1.86 -15.18
CA PRO A 328 0.79 1.69 -15.69
C PRO A 328 1.60 0.56 -15.05
N ILE A 329 1.49 0.38 -13.73
CA ILE A 329 2.24 -0.69 -13.03
C ILE A 329 1.64 -2.08 -13.31
N TYR A 330 0.31 -2.16 -13.49
CA TYR A 330 -0.32 -3.41 -13.93
C TYR A 330 0.24 -3.86 -15.29
N ASP A 331 0.30 -2.95 -16.25
CA ASP A 331 0.79 -3.26 -17.60
C ASP A 331 2.25 -3.72 -17.64
N VAL A 332 3.10 -3.13 -16.77
CA VAL A 332 4.55 -3.39 -16.81
C VAL A 332 4.96 -4.57 -15.93
N ASP A 333 4.39 -4.70 -14.73
CA ASP A 333 4.88 -5.65 -13.73
C ASP A 333 3.91 -6.81 -13.43
N ILE A 334 2.60 -6.64 -13.68
CA ILE A 334 1.60 -7.63 -13.26
C ILE A 334 1.07 -8.42 -14.45
N GLN A 335 0.56 -7.74 -15.47
CA GLN A 335 0.01 -8.38 -16.67
C GLN A 335 1.00 -9.36 -17.33
N PRO A 336 2.33 -9.06 -17.42
CA PRO A 336 3.29 -10.00 -18.00
C PRO A 336 3.48 -11.30 -17.21
N THR A 337 3.01 -11.39 -15.96
CA THR A 337 3.02 -12.64 -15.18
C THR A 337 1.97 -13.64 -15.63
N GLY A 338 1.01 -13.19 -16.44
CA GLY A 338 -0.06 -14.02 -16.99
C GLY A 338 -1.32 -14.08 -16.12
N VAL A 339 -1.52 -13.13 -15.21
CA VAL A 339 -2.75 -13.06 -14.38
C VAL A 339 -4.00 -13.01 -15.25
N ASN A 340 -4.93 -13.93 -15.00
CA ASN A 340 -6.24 -13.96 -15.66
C ASN A 340 -7.17 -12.94 -14.99
N ALA A 341 -7.64 -11.96 -15.76
CA ALA A 341 -8.56 -10.91 -15.30
C ALA A 341 -9.44 -10.43 -16.45
N ILE A 342 -10.60 -9.86 -16.13
CA ILE A 342 -11.32 -9.00 -17.07
C ILE A 342 -10.63 -7.64 -17.01
N GLU A 343 -9.98 -7.26 -18.11
CA GLU A 343 -9.23 -6.00 -18.21
C GLU A 343 -10.12 -4.89 -18.78
N ILE A 344 -10.05 -3.70 -18.18
CA ILE A 344 -10.63 -2.47 -18.73
C ILE A 344 -9.51 -1.44 -18.96
N GLU A 345 -9.73 -0.54 -19.91
CA GLU A 345 -8.80 0.53 -20.25
C GLU A 345 -9.38 1.90 -19.86
N ASP A 346 -8.53 2.81 -19.43
CA ASP A 346 -8.90 4.18 -19.03
C ASP A 346 -10.05 4.25 -17.99
N GLY A 347 -10.21 3.18 -17.21
CA GLY A 347 -11.27 3.07 -16.20
C GLY A 347 -12.69 3.00 -16.76
N ALA A 348 -12.86 2.69 -18.06
CA ALA A 348 -14.14 2.71 -18.76
C ALA A 348 -14.77 1.32 -18.91
N ILE A 349 -16.06 1.21 -18.63
CA ILE A 349 -16.85 -0.02 -18.84
C ILE A 349 -17.40 -0.02 -20.28
N THR A 350 -17.08 -1.05 -21.04
CA THR A 350 -17.57 -1.28 -22.41
C THR A 350 -18.68 -2.34 -22.44
N ASP A 351 -19.39 -2.49 -23.56
CA ASP A 351 -20.37 -3.57 -23.73
C ASP A 351 -19.69 -4.94 -23.62
N SER A 352 -18.49 -5.07 -24.19
CA SER A 352 -17.67 -6.29 -24.09
C SER A 352 -17.31 -6.61 -22.63
N THR A 353 -17.01 -5.60 -21.79
CA THR A 353 -16.75 -5.78 -20.36
C THR A 353 -17.99 -6.36 -19.65
N VAL A 354 -19.16 -5.79 -19.93
CA VAL A 354 -20.45 -6.27 -19.36
C VAL A 354 -20.70 -7.71 -19.75
N ASP A 355 -20.53 -8.06 -21.04
CA ASP A 355 -20.72 -9.42 -21.56
C ASP A 355 -19.77 -10.42 -20.89
N GLN A 356 -18.50 -10.06 -20.70
CA GLN A 356 -17.50 -10.90 -20.04
C GLN A 356 -17.84 -11.12 -18.56
N VAL A 357 -18.24 -10.07 -17.84
CA VAL A 357 -18.67 -10.19 -16.44
C VAL A 357 -19.90 -11.07 -16.33
N ALA A 358 -20.91 -10.85 -17.17
CA ALA A 358 -22.12 -11.68 -17.18
C ALA A 358 -21.78 -13.16 -17.46
N ALA A 359 -20.85 -13.43 -18.38
CA ALA A 359 -20.40 -14.80 -18.68
C ALA A 359 -19.70 -15.45 -17.48
N TRP A 360 -18.82 -14.71 -16.78
CA TRP A 360 -18.12 -15.23 -15.60
C TRP A 360 -19.06 -15.49 -14.42
N LEU A 361 -20.03 -14.62 -14.21
CA LEU A 361 -21.05 -14.82 -13.16
C LEU A 361 -21.99 -15.99 -13.46
N ALA A 362 -22.23 -16.29 -14.75
CA ALA A 362 -23.09 -17.41 -15.16
C ALA A 362 -22.38 -18.78 -15.12
N ASP A 363 -21.05 -18.81 -15.15
CA ASP A 363 -20.24 -20.05 -15.14
C ASP A 363 -19.11 -19.99 -14.09
N PRO A 364 -19.44 -20.21 -12.80
CA PRO A 364 -18.45 -20.24 -11.72
C PRO A 364 -17.42 -21.39 -11.85
N GLU A 365 -17.75 -22.48 -12.57
CA GLU A 365 -16.83 -23.59 -12.78
C GLU A 365 -15.69 -23.18 -13.72
N ALA A 366 -16.00 -22.48 -14.80
CA ALA A 366 -14.97 -21.95 -15.71
C ALA A 366 -14.04 -20.93 -15.00
N THR A 367 -14.58 -20.08 -14.14
CA THR A 367 -13.78 -19.11 -13.38
C THR A 367 -12.89 -19.79 -12.33
N THR A 368 -13.28 -20.95 -11.78
CA THR A 368 -12.50 -21.70 -10.80
C THR A 368 -11.10 -22.07 -11.34
N ALA A 369 -11.02 -22.55 -12.57
CA ALA A 369 -9.73 -22.87 -13.18
C ALA A 369 -8.81 -21.64 -13.29
N LEU A 370 -9.36 -20.51 -13.72
CA LEU A 370 -8.64 -19.24 -13.87
C LEU A 370 -8.10 -18.71 -12.52
N VAL A 371 -8.86 -18.80 -11.46
CA VAL A 371 -8.42 -18.33 -10.13
C VAL A 371 -7.38 -19.25 -9.50
N GLU A 372 -7.41 -20.56 -9.77
CA GLU A 372 -6.35 -21.47 -9.36
C GLU A 372 -5.05 -21.20 -10.13
N GLU A 373 -5.10 -20.94 -11.44
CA GLU A 373 -3.93 -20.50 -12.20
C GLU A 373 -3.37 -19.19 -11.64
N ASN A 374 -4.22 -18.24 -11.30
CA ASN A 374 -3.80 -16.99 -10.66
C ASN A 374 -3.12 -17.24 -9.30
N TYR A 375 -3.63 -18.19 -8.51
CA TYR A 375 -3.01 -18.53 -7.24
C TYR A 375 -1.58 -19.07 -7.41
N GLU A 376 -1.36 -19.94 -8.42
CA GLU A 376 -0.04 -20.44 -8.77
C GLU A 376 0.92 -19.32 -9.26
N ILE A 377 0.38 -18.31 -9.96
CA ILE A 377 1.11 -17.09 -10.32
C ILE A 377 1.47 -16.30 -9.05
N GLY A 378 0.51 -16.13 -8.14
CA GLY A 378 0.72 -15.48 -6.85
C GLY A 378 1.80 -16.14 -6.02
N LEU A 379 1.78 -17.48 -5.94
CA LEU A 379 2.78 -18.26 -5.23
C LEU A 379 4.21 -18.02 -5.79
N ARG A 380 4.35 -17.92 -7.11
CA ARG A 380 5.65 -17.69 -7.76
C ARG A 380 6.15 -16.25 -7.67
N HIS A 381 5.25 -15.27 -7.69
CA HIS A 381 5.62 -13.87 -7.89
C HIS A 381 5.34 -12.96 -6.68
N TYR A 382 4.44 -13.35 -5.78
CA TYR A 382 3.92 -12.51 -4.70
C TYR A 382 3.90 -13.22 -3.34
N SER A 383 4.66 -14.33 -3.18
CA SER A 383 4.73 -15.08 -1.92
C SER A 383 5.84 -14.57 -1.00
N TYR A 384 5.86 -15.07 0.23
CA TYR A 384 6.95 -14.84 1.18
C TYR A 384 8.29 -15.40 0.70
N GLU A 385 8.29 -16.42 -0.20
CA GLU A 385 9.53 -16.91 -0.82
C GLU A 385 10.23 -15.80 -1.63
N VAL A 386 9.48 -14.95 -2.33
CA VAL A 386 10.03 -13.79 -3.03
C VAL A 386 10.74 -12.82 -2.08
N VAL A 387 10.22 -12.67 -0.86
CA VAL A 387 10.90 -11.87 0.19
C VAL A 387 12.20 -12.57 0.61
N ARG A 388 12.17 -13.89 0.87
CA ARG A 388 13.36 -14.65 1.24
C ARG A 388 14.44 -14.55 0.17
N GLU A 389 14.11 -14.74 -1.08
CA GLU A 389 15.04 -14.66 -2.21
C GLU A 389 15.64 -13.27 -2.42
N ARG A 390 14.84 -12.20 -2.26
CA ARG A 390 15.26 -10.85 -2.65
C ARG A 390 15.77 -10.02 -1.49
N VAL A 391 15.29 -10.25 -0.28
CA VAL A 391 15.59 -9.39 0.88
C VAL A 391 16.64 -10.01 1.80
N LEU A 392 16.60 -11.32 2.10
CA LEU A 392 17.57 -11.94 3.00
C LEU A 392 19.03 -11.75 2.54
N PRO A 393 19.36 -11.83 1.24
CA PRO A 393 20.74 -11.59 0.78
C PRO A 393 21.25 -10.17 1.09
N LEU A 394 20.35 -9.19 1.23
CA LEU A 394 20.72 -7.82 1.56
C LEU A 394 21.20 -7.66 3.01
N PHE A 395 20.92 -8.63 3.89
CA PHE A 395 21.45 -8.63 5.26
C PHE A 395 22.84 -9.27 5.38
N GLY A 396 23.35 -9.87 4.29
CA GLY A 396 24.63 -10.58 4.25
C GLY A 396 24.48 -11.96 4.88
N GLY A 397 24.63 -13.01 4.09
CA GLY A 397 24.81 -14.37 4.58
C GLY A 397 26.17 -14.54 5.20
#